data_cf72569be51a084dfeb62b054d9fc359
#
_entry.id   cf72569be51a084dfeb62b054d9fc359
#
_cell.length_a   1.000
_cell.length_b   1.000
_cell.length_c   1.000
_cell.angle_alpha   90.00
_cell.angle_beta   90.00
_cell.angle_gamma   90.00
#
_symmetry.space_group_name_H-M   'P 1'
#
loop_
_entity.id
_entity.type
_entity.pdbx_description
1 polymer ?
#
loop_
_entity_poly.entity_id
_entity_poly.type
_entity_poly.pdbx_seq_one_letter_code
_entity_poly.pdbx_strand_id
1 'polypeptide(L)'
;MDSTNLFFAHMEEIDLCWRAKNLGYIVKYVPDSTVYHVGGATLKNTNPQKTYLNFRNSLFTLVKNAKGNLLYLVFIRLILDGIAGIKFLIELKPKHTFAIVKAHFAFYRRLSSLLNQRKVIKPSVKYYQKKSIVLQYFVKKKTTFNSL
;
A
#
# COMPACT_ATOMS: atom_id res chain seq x y z
N MET A 1 -10.86 15.32 11.93
CA MET A 1 -10.07 14.23 12.58
C MET A 1 -8.92 13.90 11.66
N ASP A 2 -7.73 14.23 12.05
CA ASP A 2 -6.54 14.29 11.22
C ASP A 2 -6.15 12.87 10.75
N SER A 3 -6.28 12.57 9.47
CA SER A 3 -5.98 11.26 8.89
C SER A 3 -4.48 10.97 8.78
N THR A 4 -3.65 12.00 9.01
CA THR A 4 -2.19 11.92 8.90
C THR A 4 -1.55 11.07 9.99
N ASN A 5 -2.19 10.93 11.14
CA ASN A 5 -1.68 10.16 12.28
C ASN A 5 -1.83 8.62 12.15
N LEU A 6 -2.45 8.12 11.08
CA LEU A 6 -2.58 6.67 10.84
C LEU A 6 -1.33 6.04 10.23
N PHE A 7 -0.55 6.83 9.51
CA PHE A 7 0.67 6.40 8.83
C PHE A 7 1.88 6.94 9.59
N PHE A 8 2.60 6.06 10.28
CA PHE A 8 3.86 6.44 10.94
C PHE A 8 5.01 6.51 9.94
N ALA A 9 5.03 5.61 8.97
CA ALA A 9 6.01 5.53 7.89
C ALA A 9 5.48 4.61 6.80
N HIS A 10 5.88 4.84 5.56
CA HIS A 10 5.51 4.10 4.34
C HIS A 10 4.06 4.28 3.88
N MET A 11 3.87 4.51 2.61
CA MET A 11 2.59 4.67 1.90
C MET A 11 1.84 6.00 2.18
N GLU A 12 2.39 6.89 3.01
CA GLU A 12 1.80 8.21 3.29
C GLU A 12 1.73 9.08 2.04
N GLU A 13 2.76 9.08 1.22
CA GLU A 13 2.80 9.86 -0.03
C GLU A 13 1.80 9.32 -1.04
N ILE A 14 1.69 7.99 -1.12
CA ILE A 14 0.72 7.33 -2.02
C ILE A 14 -0.70 7.62 -1.56
N ASP A 15 -0.97 7.54 -0.26
CA ASP A 15 -2.29 7.88 0.30
C ASP A 15 -2.64 9.36 0.02
N LEU A 16 -1.68 10.27 0.23
CA LEU A 16 -1.87 11.70 -0.02
C LEU A 16 -2.20 11.97 -1.50
N CYS A 17 -1.37 11.47 -2.41
CA CYS A 17 -1.56 11.66 -3.85
C CYS A 17 -2.87 11.04 -4.35
N TRP A 18 -3.25 9.87 -3.82
CA TRP A 18 -4.48 9.22 -4.22
C TRP A 18 -5.72 9.96 -3.70
N ARG A 19 -5.69 10.44 -2.45
CA ARG A 19 -6.74 11.31 -1.90
C ARG A 19 -6.88 12.61 -2.69
N ALA A 20 -5.76 13.27 -2.99
CA ALA A 20 -5.76 14.50 -3.79
C ALA A 20 -6.45 14.26 -5.15
N LYS A 21 -6.11 13.17 -5.85
CA LYS A 21 -6.76 12.81 -7.11
C LYS A 21 -8.26 12.49 -6.95
N ASN A 22 -8.66 11.80 -5.88
CA ASN A 22 -10.08 11.56 -5.60
C ASN A 22 -10.87 12.85 -5.33
N LEU A 23 -10.21 13.88 -4.83
CA LEU A 23 -10.77 15.22 -4.61
C LEU A 23 -10.71 16.11 -5.85
N GLY A 24 -10.22 15.62 -6.99
CA GLY A 24 -10.11 16.35 -8.25
C GLY A 24 -8.83 17.14 -8.45
N TYR A 25 -7.87 17.06 -7.54
CA TYR A 25 -6.57 17.73 -7.71
C TYR A 25 -5.67 16.98 -8.70
N ILE A 26 -4.81 17.73 -9.38
CA ILE A 26 -3.79 17.21 -10.28
C ILE A 26 -2.47 17.07 -9.51
N VAL A 27 -1.90 15.88 -9.55
CA VAL A 27 -0.57 15.60 -8.99
C VAL A 27 0.44 15.65 -10.14
N LYS A 28 1.41 16.57 -10.07
CA LYS A 28 2.45 16.75 -11.08
C LYS A 28 3.82 16.39 -10.51
N TYR A 29 4.67 15.83 -11.34
CA TYR A 29 6.11 15.71 -11.10
C TYR A 29 6.78 17.03 -11.51
N VAL A 30 7.65 17.56 -10.66
CA VAL A 30 8.42 18.79 -10.91
C VAL A 30 9.91 18.39 -10.93
N PRO A 31 10.54 18.28 -12.12
CA PRO A 31 11.90 17.75 -12.26
C PRO A 31 12.96 18.67 -11.62
N ASP A 32 12.69 19.96 -11.57
CA ASP A 32 13.61 20.97 -11.01
C ASP A 32 13.57 21.05 -9.47
N SER A 33 12.64 20.32 -8.84
CA SER A 33 12.53 20.23 -7.38
C SER A 33 13.39 19.11 -6.84
N THR A 34 14.45 19.45 -6.11
CA THR A 34 15.36 18.48 -5.48
C THR A 34 15.04 18.31 -4.01
N VAL A 35 14.78 17.07 -3.58
CA VAL A 35 14.60 16.70 -2.19
C VAL A 35 15.67 15.70 -1.79
N TYR A 36 16.42 16.02 -0.74
CA TYR A 36 17.41 15.10 -0.18
C TYR A 36 16.72 14.11 0.78
N HIS A 37 16.85 12.83 0.48
CA HIS A 37 16.24 11.77 1.27
C HIS A 37 17.31 10.81 1.81
N VAL A 38 17.37 10.68 3.15
CA VAL A 38 18.24 9.70 3.79
C VAL A 38 17.59 8.33 3.73
N GLY A 39 17.93 7.54 2.69
CA GLY A 39 17.37 6.20 2.50
C GLY A 39 17.68 5.28 3.68
N GLY A 40 16.66 4.60 4.20
CA GLY A 40 16.83 3.64 5.30
C GLY A 40 17.03 4.23 6.70
N ALA A 41 16.94 5.56 6.86
CA ALA A 41 17.11 6.22 8.14
C ALA A 41 16.11 5.76 9.22
N THR A 42 14.88 5.45 8.82
CA THR A 42 13.83 5.04 9.75
C THR A 42 13.84 3.54 10.04
N LEU A 43 13.93 2.70 8.98
CA LEU A 43 13.88 1.25 9.13
C LEU A 43 14.68 0.53 8.02
N LYS A 44 15.61 -0.35 8.40
CA LYS A 44 16.33 -1.22 7.47
C LYS A 44 15.38 -2.21 6.79
N ASN A 45 15.70 -2.65 5.56
CA ASN A 45 14.88 -3.60 4.79
C ASN A 45 14.70 -4.97 5.48
N THR A 46 15.66 -5.34 6.33
CA THR A 46 15.63 -6.58 7.13
C THR A 46 14.76 -6.49 8.39
N ASN A 47 14.20 -5.31 8.70
CA ASN A 47 13.40 -5.12 9.89
C ASN A 47 11.94 -5.57 9.66
N PRO A 48 11.41 -6.56 10.42
CA PRO A 48 10.02 -7.00 10.32
C PRO A 48 8.99 -5.88 10.55
N GLN A 49 9.36 -4.83 11.32
CA GLN A 49 8.50 -3.68 11.52
C GLN A 49 8.23 -2.93 10.21
N LYS A 50 9.20 -2.87 9.30
CA LYS A 50 8.99 -2.31 7.95
C LYS A 50 7.96 -3.14 7.17
N THR A 51 8.05 -4.46 7.24
CA THR A 51 7.06 -5.38 6.62
C THR A 51 5.67 -5.12 7.20
N TYR A 52 5.54 -5.08 8.54
CA TYR A 52 4.28 -4.77 9.20
C TYR A 52 3.65 -3.47 8.69
N LEU A 53 4.43 -2.38 8.66
CA LEU A 53 3.94 -1.07 8.22
C LEU A 53 3.54 -1.07 6.75
N ASN A 54 4.34 -1.68 5.87
CA ASN A 54 4.03 -1.77 4.44
C ASN A 54 2.72 -2.52 4.17
N PHE A 55 2.53 -3.70 4.78
CA PHE A 55 1.33 -4.50 4.58
C PHE A 55 0.09 -3.84 5.18
N ARG A 56 0.19 -3.33 6.42
CA ARG A 56 -0.88 -2.60 7.09
C ARG A 56 -1.30 -1.35 6.32
N ASN A 57 -0.35 -0.50 6.00
CA ASN A 57 -0.61 0.79 5.37
C ASN A 57 -1.11 0.64 3.93
N SER A 58 -0.63 -0.38 3.20
CA SER A 58 -1.17 -0.71 1.87
C SER A 58 -2.66 -1.08 1.92
N LEU A 59 -3.08 -1.88 2.91
CA LEU A 59 -4.50 -2.21 3.11
C LEU A 59 -5.31 -0.97 3.50
N PHE A 60 -4.77 -0.10 4.36
CA PHE A 60 -5.42 1.15 4.73
C PHE A 60 -5.64 2.06 3.53
N THR A 61 -4.58 2.28 2.74
CA THR A 61 -4.62 3.10 1.53
C THR A 61 -5.61 2.54 0.51
N LEU A 62 -5.61 1.21 0.31
CA LEU A 62 -6.53 0.53 -0.59
C LEU A 62 -8.00 0.76 -0.19
N VAL A 63 -8.34 0.50 1.08
CA VAL A 63 -9.72 0.64 1.57
C VAL A 63 -10.20 2.08 1.48
N LYS A 64 -9.36 3.05 1.83
CA LYS A 64 -9.72 4.47 1.81
C LYS A 64 -9.96 4.98 0.39
N ASN A 65 -9.11 4.61 -0.56
CA ASN A 65 -8.95 5.34 -1.81
C ASN A 65 -9.38 4.58 -3.07
N ALA A 66 -9.41 3.23 -3.06
CA ALA A 66 -9.64 2.47 -4.28
C ALA A 66 -11.09 2.54 -4.77
N LYS A 67 -11.29 2.87 -6.05
CA LYS A 67 -12.58 2.78 -6.74
C LYS A 67 -12.89 1.32 -7.10
N GLY A 68 -14.15 0.95 -7.03
CA GLY A 68 -14.65 -0.37 -7.47
C GLY A 68 -15.12 -1.25 -6.32
N ASN A 69 -15.25 -2.55 -6.60
CA ASN A 69 -15.70 -3.51 -5.58
C ASN A 69 -14.63 -3.72 -4.51
N LEU A 70 -14.85 -3.11 -3.36
CA LEU A 70 -13.90 -3.11 -2.26
C LEU A 70 -13.65 -4.52 -1.71
N LEU A 71 -14.70 -5.34 -1.57
CA LEU A 71 -14.56 -6.71 -1.06
C LEU A 71 -13.65 -7.53 -1.96
N TYR A 72 -13.86 -7.46 -3.27
CA TYR A 72 -13.00 -8.13 -4.24
C TYR A 72 -11.54 -7.66 -4.16
N LEU A 73 -11.31 -6.34 -4.11
CA LEU A 73 -9.96 -5.77 -4.04
C LEU A 73 -9.24 -6.19 -2.77
N VAL A 74 -9.90 -6.13 -1.63
CA VAL A 74 -9.33 -6.58 -0.34
C VAL A 74 -9.07 -8.07 -0.36
N PHE A 75 -10.01 -8.89 -0.87
CA PHE A 75 -9.84 -10.33 -0.96
C PHE A 75 -8.60 -10.75 -1.77
N ILE A 76 -8.45 -10.19 -2.98
CA ILE A 76 -7.27 -10.44 -3.81
C ILE A 76 -5.99 -9.99 -3.10
N ARG A 77 -6.04 -8.84 -2.42
CA ARG A 77 -4.90 -8.34 -1.66
C ARG A 77 -4.51 -9.29 -0.52
N LEU A 78 -5.46 -9.82 0.23
CA LEU A 78 -5.19 -10.77 1.31
C LEU A 78 -4.58 -12.08 0.80
N ILE A 79 -5.02 -12.58 -0.38
CA ILE A 79 -4.40 -13.73 -1.04
C ILE A 79 -2.93 -13.44 -1.37
N LEU A 80 -2.64 -12.30 -1.99
CA LEU A 80 -1.26 -11.92 -2.32
C LEU A 80 -0.38 -11.75 -1.08
N ASP A 81 -0.94 -11.22 0.00
CA ASP A 81 -0.26 -11.11 1.28
C ASP A 81 0.03 -12.48 1.89
N GLY A 82 -0.90 -13.44 1.75
CA GLY A 82 -0.69 -14.84 2.15
C GLY A 82 0.46 -15.50 1.37
N ILE A 83 0.50 -15.30 0.05
CA ILE A 83 1.60 -15.81 -0.81
C ILE A 83 2.94 -15.21 -0.37
N ALA A 84 2.97 -13.90 -0.08
CA ALA A 84 4.17 -13.24 0.44
C ALA A 84 4.59 -13.81 1.81
N GLY A 85 3.63 -14.13 2.68
CA GLY A 85 3.87 -14.79 3.96
C GLY A 85 4.50 -16.17 3.81
N ILE A 86 3.98 -16.99 2.89
CA ILE A 86 4.55 -18.32 2.57
C ILE A 86 5.97 -18.16 2.02
N LYS A 87 6.21 -17.22 1.12
CA LYS A 87 7.56 -16.92 0.62
C LYS A 87 8.53 -16.63 1.76
N PHE A 88 8.16 -15.78 2.73
CA PHE A 88 9.01 -15.49 3.88
C PHE A 88 9.27 -16.72 4.77
N LEU A 89 8.32 -17.64 4.88
CA LEU A 89 8.56 -18.91 5.58
C LEU A 89 9.59 -19.78 4.86
N ILE A 90 9.48 -19.91 3.53
CA ILE A 90 10.45 -20.66 2.70
C ILE A 90 11.85 -20.03 2.80
N GLU A 91 11.93 -18.71 2.87
CA GLU A 91 13.18 -17.95 3.06
C GLU A 91 13.72 -17.99 4.51
N LEU A 92 13.12 -18.80 5.40
CA LEU A 92 13.47 -18.89 6.83
C LEU A 92 13.41 -17.54 7.58
N LYS A 93 12.43 -16.68 7.19
CA LYS A 93 12.19 -15.38 7.80
C LYS A 93 10.82 -15.31 8.52
N PRO A 94 10.52 -16.17 9.51
CA PRO A 94 9.20 -16.28 10.13
C PRO A 94 8.73 -14.97 10.79
N LYS A 95 9.64 -14.12 11.26
CA LYS A 95 9.31 -12.82 11.84
C LYS A 95 8.60 -11.89 10.84
N HIS A 96 8.92 -11.97 9.53
CA HIS A 96 8.24 -11.22 8.49
C HIS A 96 6.82 -11.76 8.22
N THR A 97 6.64 -13.09 8.23
CA THR A 97 5.30 -13.70 8.13
C THR A 97 4.42 -13.27 9.31
N PHE A 98 4.96 -13.32 10.52
CA PHE A 98 4.22 -12.86 11.70
C PHE A 98 3.88 -11.36 11.62
N ALA A 99 4.77 -10.54 11.06
CA ALA A 99 4.51 -9.13 10.81
C ALA A 99 3.32 -8.91 9.85
N ILE A 100 3.16 -9.75 8.80
CA ILE A 100 2.00 -9.70 7.89
C ILE A 100 0.71 -10.05 8.66
N VAL A 101 0.71 -11.12 9.43
CA VAL A 101 -0.45 -11.51 10.25
C VAL A 101 -0.85 -10.39 11.21
N LYS A 102 0.13 -9.79 11.91
CA LYS A 102 -0.10 -8.64 12.79
C LYS A 102 -0.68 -7.43 12.02
N ALA A 103 -0.23 -7.21 10.78
CA ALA A 103 -0.76 -6.14 9.93
C ALA A 103 -2.24 -6.35 9.59
N HIS A 104 -2.65 -7.59 9.29
CA HIS A 104 -4.05 -7.94 9.04
C HIS A 104 -4.92 -7.72 10.30
N PHE A 105 -4.47 -8.12 11.49
CA PHE A 105 -5.21 -7.84 12.72
C PHE A 105 -5.35 -6.34 12.96
N ALA A 106 -4.31 -5.56 12.77
CA ALA A 106 -4.37 -4.10 12.90
C ALA A 106 -5.32 -3.48 11.86
N PHE A 107 -5.36 -4.03 10.64
CA PHE A 107 -6.30 -3.63 9.61
C PHE A 107 -7.74 -3.87 10.03
N TYR A 108 -8.10 -5.07 10.48
CA TYR A 108 -9.47 -5.38 10.91
C TYR A 108 -9.91 -4.50 12.07
N ARG A 109 -9.04 -4.23 13.04
CA ARG A 109 -9.35 -3.34 14.17
C ARG A 109 -9.65 -1.90 13.74
N ARG A 110 -9.14 -1.46 12.60
CA ARG A 110 -9.33 -0.10 12.06
C ARG A 110 -10.36 -0.02 10.93
N LEU A 111 -10.89 -1.15 10.49
CA LEU A 111 -11.71 -1.23 9.28
C LEU A 111 -12.91 -0.26 9.32
N SER A 112 -13.63 -0.18 10.42
CA SER A 112 -14.77 0.74 10.59
C SER A 112 -14.35 2.21 10.39
N SER A 113 -13.23 2.62 11.00
CA SER A 113 -12.68 3.97 10.85
C SER A 113 -12.27 4.26 9.40
N LEU A 114 -11.65 3.27 8.72
CA LEU A 114 -11.25 3.40 7.31
C LEU A 114 -12.46 3.53 6.39
N LEU A 115 -13.53 2.77 6.64
CA LEU A 115 -14.77 2.85 5.87
C LEU A 115 -15.46 4.21 6.06
N ASN A 116 -15.43 4.78 7.26
CA ASN A 116 -15.93 6.13 7.50
C ASN A 116 -15.12 7.20 6.74
N GLN A 117 -13.78 7.09 6.73
CA GLN A 117 -12.94 7.97 5.94
C GLN A 117 -13.22 7.83 4.44
N ARG A 118 -13.44 6.59 3.96
CA ARG A 118 -13.82 6.33 2.57
C ARG A 118 -15.12 7.04 2.17
N LYS A 119 -16.13 7.10 3.05
CA LYS A 119 -17.38 7.83 2.79
C LYS A 119 -17.16 9.32 2.54
N VAL A 120 -16.19 9.91 3.24
CA VAL A 120 -15.80 11.31 3.07
C VAL A 120 -15.01 11.52 1.77
N ILE A 121 -14.04 10.65 1.49
CA ILE A 121 -13.17 10.73 0.30
C ILE A 121 -13.94 10.48 -1.00
N LYS A 122 -14.98 9.61 -0.97
CA LYS A 122 -15.80 9.23 -2.14
C LYS A 122 -14.94 8.81 -3.33
N PRO A 123 -14.24 7.65 -3.27
CA PRO A 123 -13.31 7.23 -4.30
C PRO A 123 -13.91 7.27 -5.70
N SER A 124 -13.39 8.12 -6.58
CA SER A 124 -13.94 8.39 -7.90
C SER A 124 -12.96 8.04 -9.02
N VAL A 125 -11.65 8.08 -8.74
CA VAL A 125 -10.60 7.97 -9.73
C VAL A 125 -10.00 6.56 -9.75
N LYS A 126 -9.80 6.02 -10.95
CA LYS A 126 -8.98 4.84 -11.16
C LYS A 126 -7.51 5.26 -11.15
N TYR A 127 -6.86 5.12 -10.00
CA TYR A 127 -5.51 5.65 -9.76
C TYR A 127 -4.41 4.91 -10.53
N TYR A 128 -4.53 3.59 -10.67
CA TYR A 128 -3.50 2.76 -11.28
C TYR A 128 -3.80 2.43 -12.74
N GLN A 129 -2.78 2.50 -13.58
CA GLN A 129 -2.89 2.18 -15.01
C GLN A 129 -2.82 0.66 -15.26
N LYS A 130 -2.07 -0.07 -14.45
CA LYS A 130 -1.90 -1.52 -14.56
C LYS A 130 -2.63 -2.24 -13.44
N LYS A 131 -3.39 -3.28 -13.77
CA LYS A 131 -4.17 -4.06 -12.78
C LYS A 131 -3.28 -4.76 -11.75
N SER A 132 -2.10 -5.22 -12.15
CA SER A 132 -1.16 -5.92 -11.27
C SER A 132 0.27 -5.80 -11.80
N ILE A 133 1.12 -5.13 -11.04
CA ILE A 133 2.57 -5.08 -11.31
C ILE A 133 3.22 -6.45 -11.07
N VAL A 134 2.75 -7.19 -10.05
CA VAL A 134 3.21 -8.55 -9.75
C VAL A 134 3.03 -9.46 -10.98
N LEU A 135 1.86 -9.45 -11.60
CA LEU A 135 1.60 -10.24 -12.82
C LEU A 135 2.48 -9.78 -13.99
N GLN A 136 2.66 -8.48 -14.18
CA GLN A 136 3.52 -7.96 -15.25
C GLN A 136 4.96 -8.40 -15.06
N TYR A 137 5.49 -8.29 -13.85
CA TYR A 137 6.87 -8.63 -13.55
C TYR A 137 7.14 -10.14 -13.54
N PHE A 138 6.40 -10.92 -12.75
CA PHE A 138 6.70 -12.33 -12.54
C PHE A 138 6.19 -13.24 -13.66
N VAL A 139 5.00 -12.96 -14.22
CA VAL A 139 4.38 -13.81 -15.25
C VAL A 139 4.73 -13.33 -16.65
N LYS A 140 4.57 -12.03 -16.93
CA LYS A 140 4.83 -11.47 -18.26
C LYS A 140 6.28 -11.06 -18.48
N LYS A 141 7.16 -11.24 -17.47
CA LYS A 141 8.60 -10.95 -17.53
C LYS A 141 8.96 -9.52 -17.95
N LYS A 142 8.06 -8.57 -17.67
CA LYS A 142 8.30 -7.15 -17.93
C LYS A 142 9.10 -6.54 -16.77
N THR A 143 10.41 -6.42 -16.95
CA THR A 143 11.35 -6.05 -15.89
C THR A 143 11.71 -4.57 -15.86
N THR A 144 11.39 -3.82 -16.93
CA THR A 144 11.69 -2.40 -17.04
C THR A 144 10.39 -1.57 -17.08
N PHE A 145 10.46 -0.32 -16.63
CA PHE A 145 9.31 0.60 -16.68
C PHE A 145 8.79 0.80 -18.11
N ASN A 146 9.69 0.93 -19.10
CA ASN A 146 9.31 1.14 -20.49
C ASN A 146 8.63 -0.09 -21.13
N SER A 147 8.76 -1.28 -20.53
CA SER A 147 8.10 -2.49 -21.00
C SER A 147 6.70 -2.69 -20.42
N LEU A 148 6.32 -1.87 -19.43
CA LEU A 148 5.02 -1.92 -18.77
C LEU A 148 3.93 -1.24 -19.61
#